data_eb7385984eb40358392e211a68b2177f
#
_entry.id   eb7385984eb40358392e211a68b2177f
#
_cell.length_a   1.000
_cell.length_b   1.000
_cell.length_c   1.000
_cell.angle_alpha   90.00
_cell.angle_beta   90.00
_cell.angle_gamma   90.00
#
_symmetry.space_group_name_H-M   'P 1'
#
loop_
_entity.id
_entity.type
_entity.pdbx_description
1 polymer ?
#
loop_
_entity_poly.entity_id
_entity_poly.type
_entity_poly.pdbx_seq_one_letter_code
_entity_poly.pdbx_strand_id
1 'polypeptide(L)'
;MQKSNSKFAVLPVMFGFFIMGFVDIVGVATSYVKADFAGMDDKVSGLISLSCFLWFLILSIPTGMLMNRIGRKKTVVVSFAITALAMLIPVLKYDFAFVLVAFAMLGIGNTMLQVALNPLVTNVVSAEKLTGTITLGQFIKAMSSFLGPILAAMFAGSVWGWKAIFPVYAAVTVLAMAWLAVSPIQEQLIEKSEITFARTFSLLRDKYIVLF
;
A
#
# COMPACT_ATOMS: atom_id res chain seq x y z
N MET A 1 3.36 -4.78 -31.03
CA MET A 1 3.89 -3.95 -29.92
C MET A 1 4.78 -4.83 -29.06
N GLN A 2 6.07 -4.57 -29.03
CA GLN A 2 7.04 -5.38 -28.28
C GLN A 2 6.90 -5.06 -26.79
N LYS A 3 6.23 -5.95 -26.01
CA LYS A 3 6.21 -5.85 -24.55
C LYS A 3 7.66 -5.91 -24.07
N SER A 4 8.10 -4.89 -23.34
CA SER A 4 9.40 -4.91 -22.68
C SER A 4 9.42 -6.04 -21.66
N ASN A 5 9.81 -7.23 -22.10
CA ASN A 5 10.07 -8.42 -21.27
C ASN A 5 11.37 -8.25 -20.46
N SER A 6 11.71 -7.05 -20.05
CA SER A 6 12.90 -6.81 -19.26
C SER A 6 12.64 -7.27 -17.83
N LYS A 7 13.43 -8.23 -17.36
CA LYS A 7 13.49 -8.61 -15.93
C LYS A 7 13.66 -7.36 -15.04
N PHE A 8 14.29 -6.34 -15.58
CA PHE A 8 14.46 -5.02 -14.94
C PHE A 8 13.14 -4.27 -14.68
N ALA A 9 12.06 -4.53 -15.43
CA ALA A 9 10.75 -3.92 -15.20
C ALA A 9 9.90 -4.71 -14.19
N VAL A 10 10.08 -6.04 -14.12
CA VAL A 10 9.31 -6.90 -13.22
C VAL A 10 9.75 -6.74 -11.76
N LEU A 11 11.05 -6.67 -11.50
CA LEU A 11 11.60 -6.61 -10.14
C LEU A 11 11.06 -5.44 -9.30
N PRO A 12 11.05 -4.17 -9.78
CA PRO A 12 10.50 -3.06 -8.99
C PRO A 12 9.00 -3.18 -8.76
N VAL A 13 8.26 -3.83 -9.67
CA VAL A 13 6.83 -4.13 -9.46
C VAL A 13 6.67 -5.20 -8.38
N MET A 14 7.50 -6.25 -8.38
CA MET A 14 7.50 -7.26 -7.31
C MET A 14 7.87 -6.65 -5.96
N PHE A 15 8.83 -5.72 -5.95
CA PHE A 15 9.18 -5.00 -4.73
C PHE A 15 8.03 -4.10 -4.23
N GLY A 16 7.17 -3.65 -5.13
CA GLY A 16 5.91 -2.98 -4.77
C GLY A 16 4.99 -3.86 -3.90
N PHE A 17 4.92 -5.17 -4.17
CA PHE A 17 4.18 -6.09 -3.31
C PHE A 17 4.81 -6.23 -1.92
N PHE A 18 6.13 -6.13 -1.81
CA PHE A 18 6.81 -6.09 -0.53
C PHE A 18 6.37 -4.86 0.30
N ILE A 19 6.38 -3.66 -0.32
CA ILE A 19 5.88 -2.43 0.31
C ILE A 19 4.40 -2.55 0.69
N MET A 20 3.59 -3.21 -0.13
CA MET A 20 2.17 -3.42 0.13
C MET A 20 1.92 -4.17 1.45
N GLY A 21 2.84 -5.04 1.88
CA GLY A 21 2.77 -5.74 3.16
C GLY A 21 3.01 -4.86 4.39
N PHE A 22 3.56 -3.65 4.23
CA PHE A 22 3.85 -2.77 5.36
C PHE A 22 2.62 -2.33 6.14
N VAL A 23 1.45 -2.29 5.52
CA VAL A 23 0.20 -1.92 6.19
C VAL A 23 -0.16 -2.90 7.32
N ASP A 24 0.26 -4.14 7.21
CA ASP A 24 -0.09 -5.18 8.18
C ASP A 24 0.62 -5.01 9.52
N ILE A 25 1.61 -4.08 9.62
CA ILE A 25 2.19 -3.64 10.88
C ILE A 25 1.15 -3.00 11.83
N VAL A 26 0.01 -2.55 11.30
CA VAL A 26 -1.04 -1.87 12.07
C VAL A 26 -1.48 -2.70 13.28
N GLY A 27 -1.60 -4.02 13.14
CA GLY A 27 -2.01 -4.91 14.23
C GLY A 27 -1.02 -4.89 15.39
N VAL A 28 0.27 -5.05 15.07
CA VAL A 28 1.36 -5.04 16.09
C VAL A 28 1.55 -3.63 16.63
N ALA A 29 1.53 -2.61 15.78
CA ALA A 29 1.65 -1.22 16.20
C ALA A 29 0.56 -0.82 17.19
N THR A 30 -0.69 -1.27 16.99
CA THR A 30 -1.79 -1.03 17.93
C THR A 30 -1.45 -1.51 19.35
N SER A 31 -0.85 -2.69 19.46
CA SER A 31 -0.45 -3.24 20.77
C SER A 31 0.69 -2.45 21.42
N TYR A 32 1.69 -2.06 20.65
CA TYR A 32 2.80 -1.24 21.17
C TYR A 32 2.35 0.18 21.53
N VAL A 33 1.54 0.81 20.69
CA VAL A 33 1.00 2.16 20.97
C VAL A 33 0.14 2.12 22.24
N LYS A 34 -0.70 1.08 22.41
CA LYS A 34 -1.48 0.92 23.64
C LYS A 34 -0.57 0.79 24.88
N ALA A 35 0.56 0.13 24.77
CA ALA A 35 1.53 0.01 25.87
C ALA A 35 2.26 1.33 26.15
N ASP A 36 2.57 2.11 25.10
CA ASP A 36 3.30 3.39 25.24
C ASP A 36 2.42 4.51 25.85
N PHE A 37 1.10 4.46 25.63
CA PHE A 37 0.16 5.45 26.15
C PHE A 37 -0.66 4.88 27.33
N ALA A 38 -0.19 5.11 28.56
CA ALA A 38 -0.81 4.59 29.78
C ALA A 38 -2.29 4.96 29.89
N GLY A 39 -3.14 3.97 30.24
CA GLY A 39 -4.58 4.18 30.40
C GLY A 39 -5.39 4.15 29.10
N MET A 40 -4.78 3.79 27.98
CA MET A 40 -5.49 3.64 26.71
C MET A 40 -6.42 2.41 26.74
N ASP A 41 -7.71 2.66 26.52
CA ASP A 41 -8.74 1.62 26.35
C ASP A 41 -8.60 0.91 24.99
N ASP A 42 -9.11 -0.32 24.92
CA ASP A 42 -9.15 -1.11 23.67
C ASP A 42 -9.95 -0.43 22.55
N LYS A 43 -11.01 0.31 22.89
CA LYS A 43 -11.79 1.10 21.94
C LYS A 43 -10.95 2.20 21.30
N VAL A 44 -10.17 2.91 22.13
CA VAL A 44 -9.31 4.02 21.67
C VAL A 44 -8.17 3.48 20.83
N SER A 45 -7.51 2.38 21.26
CA SER A 45 -6.44 1.76 20.47
C SER A 45 -6.95 1.19 19.15
N GLY A 46 -8.18 0.69 19.10
CA GLY A 46 -8.85 0.22 17.89
C GLY A 46 -9.04 1.31 16.81
N LEU A 47 -9.02 2.59 17.19
CA LEU A 47 -9.07 3.71 16.24
C LEU A 47 -7.85 3.71 15.31
N ILE A 48 -6.72 3.14 15.70
CA ILE A 48 -5.53 3.02 14.85
C ILE A 48 -5.85 2.14 13.64
N SER A 49 -6.42 0.96 13.89
CA SER A 49 -6.82 0.06 12.81
C SER A 49 -7.95 0.65 11.96
N LEU A 50 -8.93 1.29 12.60
CA LEU A 50 -10.01 1.96 11.88
C LEU A 50 -9.49 3.09 11.01
N SER A 51 -8.59 3.94 11.53
CA SER A 51 -8.01 5.05 10.77
C SER A 51 -7.25 4.57 9.53
N CYS A 52 -6.62 3.40 9.59
CA CYS A 52 -5.94 2.80 8.47
C CYS A 52 -6.90 2.16 7.46
N PHE A 53 -7.78 1.27 7.90
CA PHE A 53 -8.56 0.43 7.00
C PHE A 53 -9.82 1.12 6.44
N LEU A 54 -10.30 2.20 7.06
CA LEU A 54 -11.44 2.98 6.55
C LEU A 54 -11.21 3.49 5.11
N TRP A 55 -9.97 3.85 4.79
CA TRP A 55 -9.61 4.37 3.47
C TRP A 55 -9.72 3.34 2.34
N PHE A 56 -9.65 2.05 2.65
CA PHE A 56 -9.90 1.00 1.64
C PHE A 56 -11.34 1.08 1.11
N LEU A 57 -12.30 1.35 2.00
CA LEU A 57 -13.70 1.54 1.60
C LEU A 57 -13.87 2.84 0.80
N ILE A 58 -13.28 3.95 1.26
CA ILE A 58 -13.51 5.28 0.70
C ILE A 58 -12.76 5.46 -0.63
N LEU A 59 -11.51 5.03 -0.73
CA LEU A 59 -10.61 5.38 -1.84
C LEU A 59 -10.47 4.32 -2.92
N SER A 60 -11.00 3.11 -2.77
CA SER A 60 -10.84 2.07 -3.78
C SER A 60 -11.38 2.50 -5.15
N ILE A 61 -12.61 3.03 -5.21
CA ILE A 61 -13.21 3.53 -6.46
C ILE A 61 -12.50 4.79 -6.98
N PRO A 62 -12.29 5.86 -6.17
CA PRO A 62 -11.55 7.03 -6.60
C PRO A 62 -10.15 6.72 -7.13
N THR A 63 -9.45 5.77 -6.50
CA THR A 63 -8.11 5.35 -6.96
C THR A 63 -8.16 4.66 -8.32
N GLY A 64 -9.15 3.80 -8.56
CA GLY A 64 -9.35 3.20 -9.88
C GLY A 64 -9.56 4.24 -10.97
N MET A 65 -10.34 5.29 -10.68
CA MET A 65 -10.56 6.42 -11.60
C MET A 65 -9.28 7.25 -11.80
N LEU A 66 -8.55 7.51 -10.73
CA LEU A 66 -7.27 8.23 -10.79
C LEU A 66 -6.26 7.45 -11.65
N MET A 67 -6.12 6.14 -11.41
CA MET A 67 -5.25 5.25 -12.16
C MET A 67 -5.53 5.29 -13.67
N ASN A 68 -6.80 5.37 -14.06
CA ASN A 68 -7.19 5.48 -15.47
C ASN A 68 -6.81 6.84 -16.09
N ARG A 69 -6.69 7.91 -15.27
CA ARG A 69 -6.33 9.26 -15.74
C ARG A 69 -4.83 9.48 -15.82
N ILE A 70 -4.09 9.11 -14.77
CA ILE A 70 -2.65 9.41 -14.66
C ILE A 70 -1.75 8.22 -15.02
N GLY A 71 -2.32 7.02 -15.13
CA GLY A 71 -1.61 5.77 -15.41
C GLY A 71 -1.31 4.95 -14.15
N ARG A 72 -1.06 3.67 -14.36
CA ARG A 72 -0.86 2.68 -13.29
C ARG A 72 0.45 2.92 -12.53
N LYS A 73 1.56 3.09 -13.25
CA LYS A 73 2.89 3.33 -12.68
C LYS A 73 2.90 4.60 -11.84
N LYS A 74 2.36 5.71 -12.37
CA LYS A 74 2.31 6.98 -11.64
C LYS A 74 1.48 6.87 -10.37
N THR A 75 0.35 6.16 -10.40
CA THR A 75 -0.48 5.93 -9.22
C THR A 75 0.28 5.17 -8.15
N VAL A 76 1.05 4.13 -8.52
CA VAL A 76 1.92 3.39 -7.57
C VAL A 76 3.04 4.28 -7.01
N VAL A 77 3.68 5.12 -7.84
CA VAL A 77 4.71 6.05 -7.36
C VAL A 77 4.14 7.06 -6.35
N VAL A 78 2.95 7.61 -6.62
CA VAL A 78 2.24 8.51 -5.68
C VAL A 78 1.89 7.78 -4.38
N SER A 79 1.43 6.51 -4.47
CA SER A 79 1.13 5.72 -3.28
C SER A 79 2.37 5.50 -2.40
N PHE A 80 3.53 5.26 -3.00
CA PHE A 80 4.79 5.15 -2.26
C PHE A 80 5.18 6.47 -1.58
N ALA A 81 5.00 7.60 -2.27
CA ALA A 81 5.27 8.90 -1.66
C ALA A 81 4.40 9.15 -0.41
N ILE A 82 3.09 8.86 -0.51
CA ILE A 82 2.15 8.97 0.62
C ILE A 82 2.56 8.02 1.75
N THR A 83 2.89 6.76 1.44
CA THR A 83 3.32 5.76 2.43
C THR A 83 4.62 6.18 3.12
N ALA A 84 5.61 6.68 2.40
CA ALA A 84 6.86 7.16 2.98
C ALA A 84 6.62 8.36 3.92
N LEU A 85 5.81 9.33 3.50
CA LEU A 85 5.42 10.47 4.34
C LEU A 85 4.66 10.02 5.60
N ALA A 86 3.74 9.06 5.47
CA ALA A 86 3.03 8.47 6.58
C ALA A 86 3.98 7.92 7.65
N MET A 87 5.00 7.20 7.21
CA MET A 87 6.00 6.59 8.12
C MET A 87 6.92 7.63 8.77
N LEU A 88 7.09 8.82 8.20
CA LEU A 88 7.89 9.88 8.81
C LEU A 88 7.16 10.66 9.91
N ILE A 89 5.82 10.67 9.92
CA ILE A 89 5.03 11.43 10.90
C ILE A 89 5.36 11.04 12.34
N PRO A 90 5.35 9.74 12.74
CA PRO A 90 5.68 9.35 14.12
C PRO A 90 7.15 9.60 14.50
N VAL A 91 8.04 9.75 13.50
CA VAL A 91 9.44 10.12 13.73
C VAL A 91 9.58 11.59 14.11
N LEU A 92 8.74 12.45 13.50
CA LEU A 92 8.74 13.90 13.81
C LEU A 92 8.10 14.20 15.15
N LYS A 93 6.97 13.56 15.42
CA LYS A 93 6.27 13.71 16.70
C LYS A 93 5.50 12.44 17.02
N TYR A 94 5.79 11.88 18.18
CA TYR A 94 5.15 10.67 18.65
C TYR A 94 4.12 11.00 19.74
N ASP A 95 2.92 11.30 19.31
CA ASP A 95 1.71 11.35 20.15
C ASP A 95 0.56 10.62 19.45
N PHE A 96 -0.52 10.35 20.18
CA PHE A 96 -1.62 9.52 19.68
C PHE A 96 -2.30 10.12 18.43
N ALA A 97 -2.47 11.43 18.37
CA ALA A 97 -3.10 12.09 17.21
C ALA A 97 -2.22 11.96 15.96
N PHE A 98 -0.89 12.12 16.10
CA PHE A 98 0.07 11.96 15.01
C PHE A 98 0.14 10.49 14.55
N VAL A 99 0.04 9.54 15.47
CA VAL A 99 -0.05 8.11 15.14
C VAL A 99 -1.30 7.83 14.32
N LEU A 100 -2.47 8.35 14.71
CA LEU A 100 -3.72 8.20 13.95
C LEU A 100 -3.59 8.77 12.52
N VAL A 101 -3.01 9.97 12.38
CA VAL A 101 -2.78 10.60 11.07
C VAL A 101 -1.82 9.75 10.24
N ALA A 102 -0.73 9.24 10.84
CA ALA A 102 0.22 8.38 10.16
C ALA A 102 -0.45 7.11 9.62
N PHE A 103 -1.23 6.42 10.43
CA PHE A 103 -1.93 5.21 10.00
C PHE A 103 -3.08 5.50 9.03
N ALA A 104 -3.75 6.63 9.12
CA ALA A 104 -4.70 7.09 8.11
C ALA A 104 -3.99 7.29 6.75
N MET A 105 -2.87 8.00 6.72
CA MET A 105 -2.09 8.20 5.50
C MET A 105 -1.50 6.89 4.98
N LEU A 106 -1.06 5.98 5.85
CA LEU A 106 -0.63 4.64 5.46
C LEU A 106 -1.76 3.88 4.76
N GLY A 107 -2.98 3.96 5.29
CA GLY A 107 -4.18 3.38 4.70
C GLY A 107 -4.49 3.96 3.32
N ILE A 108 -4.40 5.29 3.16
CA ILE A 108 -4.55 5.99 1.87
C ILE A 108 -3.53 5.45 0.86
N GLY A 109 -2.24 5.50 1.21
CA GLY A 109 -1.16 5.03 0.35
C GLY A 109 -1.32 3.56 -0.03
N ASN A 110 -1.64 2.70 0.93
CA ASN A 110 -1.79 1.27 0.68
C ASN A 110 -3.03 0.94 -0.16
N THR A 111 -4.15 1.64 0.01
CA THR A 111 -5.32 1.50 -0.86
C THR A 111 -4.96 1.82 -2.31
N MET A 112 -4.28 2.94 -2.54
CA MET A 112 -3.82 3.32 -3.87
C MET A 112 -2.87 2.28 -4.46
N LEU A 113 -1.96 1.76 -3.64
CA LEU A 113 -1.01 0.73 -4.04
C LEU A 113 -1.72 -0.55 -4.45
N GLN A 114 -2.63 -1.06 -3.65
CA GLN A 114 -3.36 -2.31 -3.92
C GLN A 114 -4.21 -2.23 -5.19
N VAL A 115 -4.89 -1.10 -5.41
CA VAL A 115 -5.72 -0.90 -6.60
C VAL A 115 -4.89 -0.81 -7.87
N ALA A 116 -3.70 -0.18 -7.83
CA ALA A 116 -2.91 0.09 -9.02
C ALA A 116 -1.83 -0.96 -9.32
N LEU A 117 -1.30 -1.66 -8.31
CA LEU A 117 -0.17 -2.57 -8.47
C LEU A 117 -0.54 -3.84 -9.24
N ASN A 118 -1.67 -4.48 -8.93
CA ASN A 118 -2.12 -5.67 -9.64
C ASN A 118 -2.32 -5.39 -11.14
N PRO A 119 -3.04 -4.32 -11.56
CA PRO A 119 -3.09 -3.94 -12.97
C PRO A 119 -1.72 -3.57 -13.55
N LEU A 120 -0.79 -2.99 -12.78
CA LEU A 120 0.55 -2.66 -13.27
C LEU A 120 1.33 -3.91 -13.70
N VAL A 121 1.11 -5.07 -13.08
CA VAL A 121 1.73 -6.34 -13.49
C VAL A 121 1.43 -6.64 -14.95
N THR A 122 0.24 -6.32 -15.48
CA THR A 122 -0.10 -6.57 -16.88
C THR A 122 0.75 -5.78 -17.87
N ASN A 123 1.39 -4.69 -17.42
CA ASN A 123 2.26 -3.87 -18.26
C ASN A 123 3.66 -4.50 -18.42
N VAL A 124 4.05 -5.42 -17.53
CA VAL A 124 5.42 -5.94 -17.46
C VAL A 124 5.54 -7.43 -17.78
N VAL A 125 4.42 -8.17 -17.77
CA VAL A 125 4.41 -9.61 -18.10
C VAL A 125 3.39 -9.95 -19.19
N SER A 126 3.57 -11.08 -19.85
CA SER A 126 2.59 -11.62 -20.81
C SER A 126 1.37 -12.19 -20.08
N ALA A 127 0.24 -12.32 -20.79
CA ALA A 127 -1.00 -12.88 -20.25
C ALA A 127 -0.81 -14.29 -19.64
N GLU A 128 0.01 -15.14 -20.27
CA GLU A 128 0.32 -16.50 -19.81
C GLU A 128 1.01 -16.52 -18.44
N LYS A 129 1.84 -15.50 -18.14
CA LYS A 129 2.61 -15.41 -16.88
C LYS A 129 1.90 -14.57 -15.82
N LEU A 130 0.78 -13.92 -16.17
CA LEU A 130 0.12 -12.92 -15.32
C LEU A 130 -0.30 -13.52 -13.98
N THR A 131 -1.07 -14.61 -14.00
CA THR A 131 -1.59 -15.26 -12.78
C THR A 131 -0.44 -15.69 -11.86
N GLY A 132 0.56 -16.39 -12.39
CA GLY A 132 1.72 -16.82 -11.59
C GLY A 132 2.50 -15.65 -11.01
N THR A 133 2.64 -14.53 -11.75
CA THR A 133 3.35 -13.35 -11.28
C THR A 133 2.57 -12.64 -10.17
N ILE A 134 1.24 -12.52 -10.29
CA ILE A 134 0.40 -11.94 -9.23
C ILE A 134 0.45 -12.83 -7.98
N THR A 135 0.36 -14.14 -8.13
CA THR A 135 0.48 -15.10 -7.00
C THR A 135 1.82 -14.95 -6.29
N LEU A 136 2.93 -14.86 -7.05
CA LEU A 136 4.25 -14.59 -6.47
C LEU A 136 4.29 -13.24 -5.76
N GLY A 137 3.67 -12.21 -6.33
CA GLY A 137 3.55 -10.89 -5.68
C GLY A 137 2.81 -10.97 -4.34
N GLN A 138 1.68 -11.69 -4.28
CA GLN A 138 0.95 -11.87 -3.02
C GLN A 138 1.75 -12.68 -2.00
N PHE A 139 2.56 -13.66 -2.44
CA PHE A 139 3.49 -14.36 -1.57
C PHE A 139 4.56 -13.42 -0.99
N ILE A 140 5.14 -12.54 -1.82
CA ILE A 140 6.11 -11.52 -1.38
C ILE A 140 5.46 -10.57 -0.37
N LYS A 141 4.20 -10.15 -0.61
CA LYS A 141 3.40 -9.37 0.36
C LYS A 141 3.29 -10.10 1.71
N ALA A 142 2.89 -11.37 1.67
CA ALA A 142 2.73 -12.17 2.89
C ALA A 142 4.06 -12.31 3.67
N MET A 143 5.18 -12.49 2.96
CA MET A 143 6.51 -12.48 3.60
C MET A 143 6.83 -11.15 4.27
N SER A 144 6.52 -10.03 3.63
CA SER A 144 6.68 -8.69 4.21
C SER A 144 5.81 -8.50 5.46
N SER A 145 4.55 -8.92 5.39
CA SER A 145 3.61 -8.87 6.52
C SER A 145 4.11 -9.68 7.71
N PHE A 146 4.68 -10.86 7.45
CA PHE A 146 5.29 -11.70 8.48
C PHE A 146 6.53 -11.09 9.11
N LEU A 147 7.34 -10.35 8.33
CA LEU A 147 8.55 -9.67 8.83
C LEU A 147 8.23 -8.50 9.76
N GLY A 148 7.09 -7.83 9.60
CA GLY A 148 6.71 -6.66 10.38
C GLY A 148 6.78 -6.88 11.90
N PRO A 149 6.05 -7.85 12.46
CA PRO A 149 6.13 -8.19 13.90
C PRO A 149 7.54 -8.55 14.37
N ILE A 150 8.29 -9.28 13.55
CA ILE A 150 9.67 -9.69 13.87
C ILE A 150 10.58 -8.47 14.00
N LEU A 151 10.52 -7.56 13.02
CA LEU A 151 11.31 -6.33 13.03
C LEU A 151 10.93 -5.44 14.22
N ALA A 152 9.63 -5.29 14.51
CA ALA A 152 9.17 -4.53 15.66
C ALA A 152 9.73 -5.11 16.98
N ALA A 153 9.69 -6.44 17.15
CA ALA A 153 10.24 -7.12 18.32
C ALA A 153 11.77 -6.98 18.41
N MET A 154 12.49 -7.11 17.30
CA MET A 154 13.95 -6.92 17.25
C MET A 154 14.34 -5.49 17.63
N PHE A 155 13.58 -4.50 17.16
CA PHE A 155 13.85 -3.10 17.48
C PHE A 155 13.41 -2.71 18.88
N ALA A 156 12.50 -3.45 19.53
CA ALA A 156 12.02 -3.13 20.88
C ALA A 156 13.14 -2.97 21.91
N GLY A 157 14.25 -3.70 21.76
CA GLY A 157 15.46 -3.57 22.58
C GLY A 157 16.41 -2.45 22.18
N SER A 158 16.14 -1.70 21.11
CA SER A 158 16.99 -0.62 20.64
C SER A 158 16.70 0.71 21.36
N VAL A 159 17.60 1.70 21.20
CA VAL A 159 17.41 3.04 21.78
C VAL A 159 16.11 3.73 21.30
N TRP A 160 15.66 3.43 20.08
CA TRP A 160 14.42 3.95 19.52
C TRP A 160 13.20 3.09 19.83
N GLY A 161 13.43 1.91 20.47
CA GLY A 161 12.39 0.92 20.69
C GLY A 161 11.78 0.43 19.37
N TRP A 162 10.60 -0.17 19.45
CA TRP A 162 9.87 -0.67 18.28
C TRP A 162 9.62 0.42 17.20
N LYS A 163 9.63 1.71 17.58
CA LYS A 163 9.44 2.87 16.69
C LYS A 163 10.49 3.00 15.61
N ALA A 164 11.65 2.35 15.76
CA ALA A 164 12.67 2.28 14.71
C ALA A 164 12.14 1.68 13.39
N ILE A 165 11.03 0.97 13.42
CA ILE A 165 10.40 0.44 12.20
C ILE A 165 9.90 1.56 11.26
N PHE A 166 9.47 2.70 11.80
CA PHE A 166 8.95 3.80 11.00
C PHE A 166 10.00 4.38 10.03
N PRO A 167 11.19 4.83 10.48
CA PRO A 167 12.21 5.32 9.56
C PRO A 167 12.75 4.23 8.62
N VAL A 168 12.80 2.97 9.07
CA VAL A 168 13.19 1.85 8.20
C VAL A 168 12.18 1.66 7.08
N TYR A 169 10.88 1.63 7.39
CA TYR A 169 9.83 1.50 6.38
C TYR A 169 9.80 2.71 5.44
N ALA A 170 10.00 3.92 5.96
CA ALA A 170 10.11 5.13 5.12
C ALA A 170 11.28 5.01 4.13
N ALA A 171 12.47 4.66 4.60
CA ALA A 171 13.66 4.53 3.76
C ALA A 171 13.48 3.46 2.66
N VAL A 172 12.98 2.28 3.02
CA VAL A 172 12.72 1.19 2.06
C VAL A 172 11.68 1.60 1.03
N THR A 173 10.63 2.33 1.46
CA THR A 173 9.57 2.83 0.54
C THR A 173 10.12 3.88 -0.42
N VAL A 174 10.99 4.80 0.05
CA VAL A 174 11.64 5.80 -0.82
C VAL A 174 12.55 5.13 -1.85
N LEU A 175 13.31 4.11 -1.46
CA LEU A 175 14.13 3.33 -2.39
C LEU A 175 13.27 2.61 -3.43
N ALA A 176 12.16 2.00 -3.01
CA ALA A 176 11.19 1.37 -3.91
C ALA A 176 10.58 2.38 -4.89
N MET A 177 10.20 3.55 -4.39
CA MET A 177 9.68 4.66 -5.20
C MET A 177 10.67 5.10 -6.26
N ALA A 178 11.91 5.36 -5.88
CA ALA A 178 12.97 5.77 -6.80
C ALA A 178 13.22 4.69 -7.86
N TRP A 179 13.32 3.42 -7.44
CA TRP A 179 13.54 2.30 -8.37
C TRP A 179 12.39 2.16 -9.36
N LEU A 180 11.15 2.19 -8.90
CA LEU A 180 9.99 2.10 -9.79
C LEU A 180 9.92 3.33 -10.72
N ALA A 181 10.20 4.53 -10.22
CA ALA A 181 10.13 5.77 -11.01
C ALA A 181 11.07 5.75 -12.21
N VAL A 182 12.32 5.26 -12.03
CA VAL A 182 13.31 5.17 -13.12
C VAL A 182 13.12 3.95 -14.03
N SER A 183 12.29 2.99 -13.64
CA SER A 183 12.10 1.75 -14.41
C SER A 183 11.40 2.04 -15.73
N PRO A 184 11.83 1.42 -16.87
CA PRO A 184 11.26 1.65 -18.20
C PRO A 184 9.94 0.90 -18.39
N ILE A 185 8.93 1.19 -17.59
CA ILE A 185 7.60 0.60 -17.70
C ILE A 185 6.72 1.55 -18.52
N GLN A 186 6.22 1.06 -19.65
CA GLN A 186 5.31 1.82 -20.50
C GLN A 186 3.93 1.89 -19.87
N GLU A 187 3.38 3.09 -19.77
CA GLU A 187 1.98 3.29 -19.37
C GLU A 187 1.06 2.83 -20.50
N GLN A 188 0.17 1.93 -20.18
CA GLN A 188 -0.97 1.64 -21.04
C GLN A 188 -2.10 2.57 -20.61
N LEU A 189 -2.20 3.71 -21.27
CA LEU A 189 -3.38 4.57 -21.12
C LEU A 189 -4.57 3.77 -21.64
N ILE A 190 -5.48 3.42 -20.74
CA ILE A 190 -6.77 2.86 -21.12
C ILE A 190 -7.50 3.99 -21.85
N GLU A 191 -8.01 3.70 -23.07
CA GLU A 191 -8.88 4.64 -23.78
C GLU A 191 -9.88 5.23 -22.80
N LYS A 192 -10.09 6.56 -22.89
CA LYS A 192 -10.97 7.32 -21.99
C LYS A 192 -12.36 6.67 -21.95
N SER A 193 -12.53 5.61 -21.19
CA SER A 193 -13.86 5.18 -20.83
C SER A 193 -14.38 6.22 -19.85
N GLU A 194 -15.49 6.84 -20.17
CA GLU A 194 -16.21 7.74 -19.28
C GLU A 194 -16.79 6.94 -18.09
N ILE A 195 -15.87 6.47 -17.24
CA ILE A 195 -16.26 5.82 -15.99
C ILE A 195 -16.65 6.93 -15.02
N THR A 196 -17.95 7.18 -14.97
CA THR A 196 -18.55 8.12 -14.01
C THR A 196 -18.86 7.37 -12.72
N PHE A 197 -18.72 8.03 -11.56
CA PHE A 197 -19.14 7.48 -10.26
C PHE A 197 -20.53 6.85 -10.31
N ALA A 198 -21.50 7.53 -10.92
CA ALA A 198 -22.87 7.03 -11.08
C ALA A 198 -22.92 5.67 -11.80
N ARG A 199 -22.11 5.47 -12.84
CA ARG A 199 -22.04 4.23 -13.60
C ARG A 199 -21.40 3.10 -12.79
N THR A 200 -20.40 3.40 -11.98
CA THR A 200 -19.77 2.42 -11.07
C THR A 200 -20.76 1.96 -9.99
N PHE A 201 -21.50 2.92 -9.38
CA PHE A 201 -22.53 2.56 -8.40
C PHE A 201 -23.73 1.84 -9.03
N SER A 202 -24.05 2.07 -10.31
CA SER A 202 -25.10 1.31 -10.99
C SER A 202 -24.75 -0.18 -11.13
N LEU A 203 -23.48 -0.54 -11.17
CA LEU A 203 -23.02 -1.93 -11.19
C LEU A 203 -23.35 -2.67 -9.89
N LEU A 204 -23.44 -1.97 -8.75
CA LEU A 204 -23.88 -2.56 -7.47
C LEU A 204 -25.37 -2.96 -7.46
N ARG A 205 -26.15 -2.58 -8.49
CA ARG A 205 -27.52 -3.05 -8.68
C ARG A 205 -27.59 -4.39 -9.43
N ASP A 206 -26.50 -4.79 -10.06
CA ASP A 206 -26.43 -6.09 -10.74
C ASP A 206 -26.23 -7.18 -9.68
N LYS A 207 -27.22 -8.09 -9.57
CA LYS A 207 -27.20 -9.20 -8.62
C LYS A 207 -25.98 -10.11 -8.78
N TYR A 208 -25.44 -10.24 -9.98
CA TYR A 208 -24.27 -11.07 -10.24
C TYR A 208 -22.98 -10.43 -9.73
N ILE A 209 -22.89 -9.09 -9.70
CA ILE A 209 -21.74 -8.36 -9.15
C ILE A 209 -21.80 -8.34 -7.62
N VAL A 210 -23.00 -8.27 -7.04
CA VAL A 210 -23.18 -8.22 -5.57
C VAL A 210 -22.98 -9.61 -4.94
N LEU A 211 -23.22 -10.69 -5.69
CA LEU A 211 -23.06 -12.07 -5.20
C LEU A 211 -21.62 -12.62 -5.34
N PHE A 212 -20.72 -11.91 -6.04
CA PHE A 212 -19.30 -12.20 -6.17
C PHE A 212 -18.47 -11.34 -5.21
#